data_ea5ba9f5cbbd4f918340e4e625143dd0
#
_entry.id   ea5ba9f5cbbd4f918340e4e625143dd0
#
_cell.length_a   1.000
_cell.length_b   1.000
_cell.length_c   1.000
_cell.angle_alpha   90.00
_cell.angle_beta   90.00
_cell.angle_gamma   90.00
#
_symmetry.space_group_name_H-M   'P 1'
#
loop_
_entity.id
_entity.type
_entity.pdbx_description
1 polymer ?
#
loop_
_entity_poly.entity_id
_entity_poly.type
_entity_poly.pdbx_seq_one_letter_code
_entity_poly.pdbx_strand_id
1 'polypeptide(L)'
;MKKCLFLIGFFCALVLSSCQTELKLAKTFVAEKANTQVAVYFPESADVKVEYNTQLGQQTEVLNGFNQDLFLDVMYNAYAKALGDYGLEVYVPEDPDQVQVDSVHWMVVLSRVEVSGRITEYEDYLFSDTDEYSYKHPLNTVNVASWFEVNDGEWKPVLFCEHNLMDGFDSKTDYSFWENKIDYKYSIDTLELKDVYNYAVYLGKLYAGYTYDYMMNSYVGAELKKRNYNYQLLLRYDPYKQKLRYAEAEDRFIEIE
;
A
#
# COMPACT_ATOMS: atom_id res chain seq x y z
N MET A 1 -26.56 -37.68 18.55
CA MET A 1 -25.88 -36.46 19.01
C MET A 1 -24.38 -36.60 19.24
N LYS A 2 -23.84 -37.67 19.86
CA LYS A 2 -22.37 -37.81 20.11
C LYS A 2 -21.50 -37.89 18.83
N LYS A 3 -21.99 -38.43 17.72
CA LYS A 3 -21.24 -38.52 16.45
C LYS A 3 -21.07 -37.18 15.72
N CYS A 4 -22.04 -36.26 15.84
CA CYS A 4 -21.91 -34.91 15.25
C CYS A 4 -20.93 -34.05 16.00
N LEU A 5 -20.84 -34.16 17.33
CA LEU A 5 -19.86 -33.39 18.13
C LEU A 5 -18.43 -33.80 17.80
N PHE A 6 -18.20 -35.08 17.50
CA PHE A 6 -16.85 -35.59 17.15
C PHE A 6 -16.40 -35.09 15.76
N LEU A 7 -17.35 -34.99 14.80
CA LEU A 7 -17.06 -34.44 13.47
C LEU A 7 -16.74 -32.94 13.51
N ILE A 8 -17.47 -32.15 14.31
CA ILE A 8 -17.23 -30.71 14.47
C ILE A 8 -15.89 -30.49 15.16
N GLY A 9 -15.58 -31.25 16.20
CA GLY A 9 -14.27 -31.15 16.89
C GLY A 9 -13.10 -31.51 16.00
N PHE A 10 -13.24 -32.51 15.12
CA PHE A 10 -12.21 -32.93 14.18
C PHE A 10 -12.02 -31.88 13.06
N PHE A 11 -13.10 -31.26 12.59
CA PHE A 11 -13.04 -30.18 11.59
C PHE A 11 -12.37 -28.92 12.16
N CYS A 12 -12.70 -28.51 13.39
CA CYS A 12 -12.05 -27.42 14.09
C CYS A 12 -10.55 -27.68 14.33
N ALA A 13 -10.18 -28.91 14.67
CA ALA A 13 -8.76 -29.26 14.88
C ALA A 13 -7.95 -29.22 13.58
N LEU A 14 -8.55 -29.58 12.43
CA LEU A 14 -7.90 -29.48 11.12
C LEU A 14 -7.70 -28.05 10.69
N VAL A 15 -8.68 -27.17 10.93
CA VAL A 15 -8.55 -25.73 10.58
C VAL A 15 -7.49 -25.06 11.45
N LEU A 16 -7.43 -25.36 12.74
CA LEU A 16 -6.42 -24.81 13.65
C LEU A 16 -5.00 -25.31 13.35
N SER A 17 -4.84 -26.55 12.87
CA SER A 17 -3.53 -27.09 12.49
C SER A 17 -2.99 -26.46 11.19
N SER A 18 -3.87 -26.05 10.28
CA SER A 18 -3.54 -25.38 9.03
C SER A 18 -2.95 -24.00 9.27
N CYS A 19 -3.63 -23.13 10.02
CA CYS A 19 -3.15 -21.79 10.37
C CYS A 19 -1.76 -21.82 11.07
N GLN A 20 -1.48 -22.85 11.87
CA GLN A 20 -0.17 -23.00 12.50
C GLN A 20 0.95 -23.33 11.50
N THR A 21 0.63 -24.05 10.41
CA THR A 21 1.59 -24.43 9.39
C THR A 21 2.04 -23.21 8.56
N GLU A 22 1.13 -22.38 8.15
CA GLU A 22 1.39 -21.16 7.38
C GLU A 22 2.28 -20.19 8.17
N LEU A 23 1.89 -19.89 9.40
CA LEU A 23 2.69 -19.04 10.30
C LEU A 23 4.08 -19.62 10.59
N LYS A 24 4.21 -20.94 10.64
CA LYS A 24 5.51 -21.59 10.82
C LYS A 24 6.40 -21.41 9.60
N LEU A 25 5.86 -21.60 8.40
CA LEU A 25 6.59 -21.39 7.15
C LEU A 25 6.99 -19.92 6.98
N ALA A 26 6.09 -18.99 7.27
CA ALA A 26 6.41 -17.55 7.24
C ALA A 26 7.53 -17.20 8.23
N LYS A 27 7.54 -17.78 9.45
CA LYS A 27 8.65 -17.62 10.40
C LYS A 27 9.97 -18.19 9.87
N THR A 28 9.91 -19.32 9.15
CA THR A 28 11.10 -19.89 8.49
C THR A 28 11.64 -18.89 7.45
N PHE A 29 10.78 -18.36 6.56
CA PHE A 29 11.18 -17.34 5.60
C PHE A 29 11.82 -16.14 6.28
N VAL A 30 11.19 -15.58 7.32
CA VAL A 30 11.71 -14.45 8.10
C VAL A 30 13.10 -14.74 8.68
N ALA A 31 13.37 -15.96 9.10
CA ALA A 31 14.65 -16.37 9.70
C ALA A 31 15.74 -16.63 8.64
N GLU A 32 15.40 -17.19 7.50
CA GLU A 32 16.36 -17.68 6.49
C GLU A 32 16.72 -16.65 5.41
N LYS A 33 15.96 -15.56 5.28
CA LYS A 33 16.12 -14.54 4.23
C LYS A 33 17.43 -13.74 4.24
N ALA A 34 18.23 -13.84 5.29
CA ALA A 34 19.43 -13.02 5.50
C ALA A 34 20.45 -13.04 4.33
N ASN A 35 20.25 -13.91 3.34
CA ASN A 35 21.08 -14.00 2.14
C ASN A 35 20.27 -13.69 0.86
N THR A 36 19.06 -13.15 0.98
CA THR A 36 18.24 -12.85 -0.21
C THR A 36 18.62 -11.50 -0.77
N GLN A 37 19.00 -11.48 -2.03
CA GLN A 37 19.34 -10.28 -2.79
C GLN A 37 18.15 -9.85 -3.63
N VAL A 38 17.91 -8.55 -3.70
CA VAL A 38 16.85 -7.96 -4.49
C VAL A 38 17.41 -6.91 -5.43
N ALA A 39 17.39 -7.20 -6.71
CA ALA A 39 17.65 -6.22 -7.76
C ALA A 39 16.44 -5.29 -7.88
N VAL A 40 16.65 -3.98 -7.80
CA VAL A 40 15.55 -3.01 -7.81
C VAL A 40 15.73 -2.02 -8.95
N TYR A 41 14.69 -1.85 -9.74
CA TYR A 41 14.60 -0.87 -10.82
C TYR A 41 13.45 0.08 -10.61
N PHE A 42 13.73 1.38 -10.73
CA PHE A 42 12.72 2.43 -10.79
C PHE A 42 12.71 3.05 -12.19
N PRO A 43 11.57 3.57 -12.66
CA PRO A 43 11.50 4.23 -13.96
C PRO A 43 12.33 5.51 -13.95
N GLU A 44 12.83 5.90 -15.12
CA GLU A 44 13.58 7.15 -15.28
C GLU A 44 12.71 8.39 -15.09
N SER A 45 11.40 8.27 -15.28
CA SER A 45 10.45 9.36 -15.15
C SER A 45 9.10 8.89 -14.63
N ALA A 46 8.34 9.80 -14.02
CA ALA A 46 6.96 9.60 -13.64
C ALA A 46 6.01 10.29 -14.65
N ASP A 47 4.87 9.71 -14.92
CA ASP A 47 3.80 10.35 -15.69
C ASP A 47 3.09 11.38 -14.80
N VAL A 48 3.29 12.67 -15.08
CA VAL A 48 2.70 13.75 -14.26
C VAL A 48 1.54 14.40 -15.00
N LYS A 49 0.39 14.49 -14.32
CA LYS A 49 -0.83 15.11 -14.87
C LYS A 49 -1.45 16.09 -13.86
N VAL A 50 -1.98 17.20 -14.34
CA VAL A 50 -2.83 18.08 -13.56
C VAL A 50 -4.19 18.14 -14.23
N GLU A 51 -5.23 17.72 -13.52
CA GLU A 51 -6.58 17.67 -14.02
C GLU A 51 -7.29 19.01 -13.75
N TYR A 52 -7.95 19.52 -14.78
CA TYR A 52 -8.78 20.71 -14.65
C TYR A 52 -10.18 20.30 -14.19
N ASN A 53 -10.63 20.84 -13.05
CA ASN A 53 -11.99 20.63 -12.59
C ASN A 53 -12.94 21.57 -13.33
N THR A 54 -13.70 21.05 -14.28
CA THR A 54 -14.62 21.83 -15.13
C THR A 54 -15.82 22.40 -14.37
N GLN A 55 -16.22 21.77 -13.26
CA GLN A 55 -17.37 22.22 -12.46
C GLN A 55 -16.98 23.44 -11.59
N LEU A 56 -15.77 23.41 -11.04
CA LEU A 56 -15.25 24.49 -10.20
C LEU A 56 -14.49 25.55 -11.00
N GLY A 57 -14.17 25.27 -12.27
CA GLY A 57 -13.44 26.19 -13.13
C GLY A 57 -11.98 26.42 -12.70
N GLN A 58 -11.35 25.46 -12.02
CA GLN A 58 -10.00 25.61 -11.46
C GLN A 58 -9.22 24.29 -11.47
N GLN A 59 -7.91 24.37 -11.28
CA GLN A 59 -7.00 23.24 -11.12
C GLN A 59 -6.15 23.43 -9.87
N THR A 60 -5.58 22.30 -9.37
CA THR A 60 -4.66 22.37 -8.25
C THR A 60 -3.33 22.98 -8.65
N GLU A 61 -2.72 23.74 -7.75
CA GLU A 61 -1.36 24.28 -7.89
C GLU A 61 -0.30 23.50 -7.10
N VAL A 62 -0.70 22.45 -6.38
CA VAL A 62 0.16 21.66 -5.51
C VAL A 62 1.37 21.08 -6.26
N LEU A 63 1.17 20.72 -7.54
CA LEU A 63 2.24 20.17 -8.38
C LEU A 63 3.05 21.25 -9.16
N ASN A 64 2.83 22.53 -8.90
CA ASN A 64 3.64 23.58 -9.53
C ASN A 64 5.10 23.47 -9.09
N GLY A 65 6.01 23.33 -10.07
CA GLY A 65 7.43 23.12 -9.80
C GLY A 65 7.80 21.71 -9.33
N PHE A 66 6.88 20.75 -9.49
CA PHE A 66 7.16 19.35 -9.18
C PHE A 66 8.36 18.82 -9.98
N ASN A 67 9.32 18.23 -9.27
CA ASN A 67 10.49 17.59 -9.85
C ASN A 67 10.34 16.08 -9.73
N GLN A 68 10.08 15.42 -10.85
CA GLN A 68 9.85 13.98 -10.92
C GLN A 68 11.08 13.16 -10.51
N ASP A 69 12.30 13.61 -10.88
CA ASP A 69 13.53 12.90 -10.53
C ASP A 69 13.72 12.88 -9.02
N LEU A 70 13.54 14.05 -8.37
CA LEU A 70 13.61 14.15 -6.91
C LEU A 70 12.54 13.26 -6.24
N PHE A 71 11.33 13.21 -6.80
CA PHE A 71 10.25 12.38 -6.26
C PHE A 71 10.60 10.90 -6.32
N LEU A 72 11.09 10.43 -7.46
CA LEU A 72 11.51 9.03 -7.66
C LEU A 72 12.73 8.69 -6.81
N ASP A 73 13.72 9.56 -6.72
CA ASP A 73 14.92 9.36 -5.90
C ASP A 73 14.57 9.22 -4.41
N VAL A 74 13.72 10.10 -3.91
CA VAL A 74 13.27 10.08 -2.51
C VAL A 74 12.49 8.80 -2.22
N MET A 75 11.60 8.40 -3.14
CA MET A 75 10.81 7.17 -3.02
C MET A 75 11.72 5.93 -3.07
N TYR A 76 12.67 5.87 -4.01
CA TYR A 76 13.64 4.79 -4.13
C TYR A 76 14.49 4.63 -2.87
N ASN A 77 15.06 5.73 -2.37
CA ASN A 77 15.91 5.70 -1.18
C ASN A 77 15.13 5.19 0.05
N ALA A 78 13.87 5.60 0.20
CA ALA A 78 13.01 5.12 1.26
C ALA A 78 12.65 3.63 1.10
N TYR A 79 12.41 3.20 -0.13
CA TYR A 79 12.12 1.81 -0.49
C TYR A 79 13.32 0.90 -0.21
N ALA A 80 14.50 1.24 -0.75
CA ALA A 80 15.72 0.44 -0.58
C ALA A 80 16.13 0.33 0.90
N LYS A 81 16.04 1.45 1.63
CA LYS A 81 16.29 1.44 3.07
C LYS A 81 15.32 0.54 3.82
N ALA A 82 14.03 0.63 3.51
CA ALA A 82 13.01 -0.19 4.18
C ALA A 82 13.19 -1.68 3.88
N LEU A 83 13.53 -2.07 2.64
CA LEU A 83 13.89 -3.47 2.32
C LEU A 83 15.11 -3.92 3.13
N GLY A 84 16.10 -3.06 3.32
CA GLY A 84 17.23 -3.32 4.21
C GLY A 84 16.81 -3.55 5.66
N ASP A 85 15.84 -2.77 6.18
CA ASP A 85 15.26 -2.98 7.52
C ASP A 85 14.52 -4.33 7.63
N TYR A 86 13.98 -4.83 6.52
CA TYR A 86 13.47 -6.20 6.42
C TYR A 86 14.59 -7.28 6.37
N GLY A 87 15.85 -6.88 6.25
CA GLY A 87 17.03 -7.75 6.20
C GLY A 87 17.31 -8.31 4.80
N LEU A 88 16.87 -7.65 3.75
CA LEU A 88 17.18 -7.97 2.37
C LEU A 88 18.38 -7.14 1.91
N GLU A 89 19.21 -7.70 1.03
CA GLU A 89 20.30 -6.98 0.38
C GLU A 89 19.78 -6.38 -0.94
N VAL A 90 19.75 -5.05 -1.03
CA VAL A 90 19.21 -4.32 -2.19
C VAL A 90 20.36 -3.81 -3.05
N TYR A 91 20.27 -4.00 -4.36
CA TYR A 91 21.23 -3.46 -5.32
C TYR A 91 20.53 -3.02 -6.61
N VAL A 92 21.18 -2.09 -7.31
CA VAL A 92 20.77 -1.69 -8.67
C VAL A 92 21.71 -2.39 -9.63
N PRO A 93 21.23 -3.30 -10.48
CA PRO A 93 22.06 -3.96 -11.46
C PRO A 93 22.43 -3.00 -12.60
N GLU A 94 23.61 -3.16 -13.21
CA GLU A 94 24.03 -2.36 -14.35
C GLU A 94 23.17 -2.64 -15.61
N ASP A 95 22.71 -3.88 -15.73
CA ASP A 95 21.86 -4.33 -16.84
C ASP A 95 20.77 -5.26 -16.30
N PRO A 96 19.48 -4.83 -16.38
CA PRO A 96 18.34 -5.64 -15.90
C PRO A 96 18.23 -7.00 -16.60
N ASP A 97 18.58 -7.05 -17.88
CA ASP A 97 18.43 -8.26 -18.70
C ASP A 97 19.46 -9.34 -18.31
N GLN A 98 20.49 -8.98 -17.57
CA GLN A 98 21.52 -9.91 -17.09
C GLN A 98 21.29 -10.41 -15.66
N VAL A 99 20.27 -9.94 -14.99
CA VAL A 99 19.93 -10.40 -13.63
C VAL A 99 19.46 -11.85 -13.71
N GLN A 100 20.23 -12.75 -13.11
CA GLN A 100 19.78 -14.13 -12.91
C GLN A 100 18.85 -14.18 -11.70
N VAL A 101 17.58 -14.36 -11.96
CA VAL A 101 16.55 -14.48 -10.93
C VAL A 101 16.38 -15.94 -10.53
N ASP A 102 16.44 -16.21 -9.23
CA ASP A 102 16.27 -17.56 -8.65
C ASP A 102 15.66 -17.44 -7.25
N SER A 103 15.67 -18.52 -6.48
CA SER A 103 15.08 -18.56 -5.13
C SER A 103 15.76 -17.64 -4.10
N VAL A 104 16.94 -17.09 -4.40
CA VAL A 104 17.73 -16.18 -3.54
C VAL A 104 17.96 -14.80 -4.19
N HIS A 105 17.75 -14.68 -5.49
CA HIS A 105 17.92 -13.45 -6.26
C HIS A 105 16.60 -13.05 -6.87
N TRP A 106 15.98 -12.03 -6.31
CA TRP A 106 14.72 -11.48 -6.79
C TRP A 106 14.95 -10.21 -7.59
N MET A 107 14.05 -9.93 -8.50
CA MET A 107 14.06 -8.68 -9.24
C MET A 107 12.72 -7.96 -9.07
N VAL A 108 12.77 -6.70 -8.71
CA VAL A 108 11.61 -5.83 -8.60
C VAL A 108 11.77 -4.66 -9.54
N VAL A 109 10.81 -4.50 -10.42
CA VAL A 109 10.75 -3.39 -11.36
C VAL A 109 9.53 -2.55 -11.04
N LEU A 110 9.72 -1.31 -10.63
CA LEU A 110 8.65 -0.32 -10.63
C LEU A 110 8.50 0.16 -12.08
N SER A 111 7.62 -0.49 -12.83
CA SER A 111 7.53 -0.30 -14.28
C SER A 111 6.87 1.03 -14.66
N ARG A 112 6.02 1.57 -13.79
CA ARG A 112 5.30 2.82 -14.03
C ARG A 112 4.93 3.51 -12.73
N VAL A 113 5.04 4.85 -12.73
CA VAL A 113 4.52 5.73 -11.69
C VAL A 113 3.71 6.84 -12.35
N GLU A 114 2.49 7.02 -11.95
CA GLU A 114 1.65 8.16 -12.33
C GLU A 114 1.41 9.03 -11.10
N VAL A 115 1.61 10.34 -11.27
CA VAL A 115 1.30 11.35 -10.27
C VAL A 115 0.27 12.30 -10.86
N SER A 116 -0.93 12.33 -10.31
CA SER A 116 -1.97 13.22 -10.79
C SER A 116 -2.47 14.15 -9.69
N GLY A 117 -2.52 15.44 -10.01
CA GLY A 117 -3.10 16.47 -9.14
C GLY A 117 -4.48 16.87 -9.62
N ARG A 118 -5.45 16.94 -8.71
CA ARG A 118 -6.82 17.39 -9.01
C ARG A 118 -7.42 18.12 -7.82
N ILE A 119 -8.52 18.82 -8.05
CA ILE A 119 -9.39 19.32 -6.98
C ILE A 119 -10.58 18.39 -6.89
N THR A 120 -10.77 17.83 -5.69
CA THR A 120 -11.91 16.97 -5.36
C THR A 120 -12.91 17.75 -4.52
N GLU A 121 -14.19 17.66 -4.83
CA GLU A 121 -15.24 18.22 -3.98
C GLU A 121 -15.49 17.25 -2.82
N TYR A 122 -15.18 17.71 -1.61
CA TYR A 122 -15.49 17.00 -0.37
C TYR A 122 -16.83 17.50 0.16
N GLU A 123 -17.72 16.59 0.50
CA GLU A 123 -19.04 16.91 1.04
C GLU A 123 -19.10 16.53 2.50
N ASP A 124 -19.25 17.54 3.37
CA ASP A 124 -19.38 17.36 4.82
C ASP A 124 -20.88 17.38 5.19
N TYR A 125 -21.35 16.28 5.75
CA TYR A 125 -22.76 16.08 6.08
C TYR A 125 -23.02 16.38 7.56
N LEU A 126 -23.98 17.28 7.80
CA LEU A 126 -24.45 17.62 9.13
C LEU A 126 -25.85 17.07 9.31
N PHE A 127 -26.04 16.29 10.36
CA PHE A 127 -27.34 15.74 10.73
C PHE A 127 -27.89 16.50 11.92
N SER A 128 -29.10 17.03 11.80
CA SER A 128 -29.93 17.46 12.93
C SER A 128 -31.12 16.51 13.06
N ASP A 129 -31.84 16.56 14.17
CA ASP A 129 -33.01 15.69 14.39
C ASP A 129 -34.12 15.88 13.35
N THR A 130 -34.09 16.98 12.60
CA THR A 130 -35.15 17.37 11.65
C THR A 130 -34.65 17.60 10.23
N ASP A 131 -33.37 17.91 10.04
CA ASP A 131 -32.83 18.34 8.76
C ASP A 131 -31.44 17.79 8.50
N GLU A 132 -31.15 17.52 7.23
CA GLU A 132 -29.85 17.18 6.71
C GLU A 132 -29.27 18.37 5.94
N TYR A 133 -28.09 18.79 6.31
CA TYR A 133 -27.35 19.86 5.62
C TYR A 133 -26.04 19.31 5.10
N SER A 134 -25.66 19.71 3.91
CA SER A 134 -24.33 19.40 3.38
C SER A 134 -23.58 20.66 2.98
N TYR A 135 -22.28 20.67 3.25
CA TYR A 135 -21.35 21.71 2.82
C TYR A 135 -20.30 21.10 1.92
N LYS A 136 -20.04 21.75 0.78
CA LYS A 136 -19.10 21.30 -0.21
C LYS A 136 -17.83 22.14 -0.15
N HIS A 137 -16.68 21.45 -0.07
CA HIS A 137 -15.37 22.07 0.03
C HIS A 137 -14.47 21.54 -1.09
N PRO A 138 -13.87 22.43 -1.89
CA PRO A 138 -12.86 22.04 -2.85
C PRO A 138 -11.56 21.73 -2.11
N LEU A 139 -11.07 20.49 -2.21
CA LEU A 139 -9.82 20.05 -1.60
C LEU A 139 -8.84 19.63 -2.68
N ASN A 140 -7.57 20.03 -2.54
CA ASN A 140 -6.51 19.52 -3.38
C ASN A 140 -6.27 18.04 -3.07
N THR A 141 -6.10 17.25 -4.11
CA THR A 141 -5.79 15.83 -4.01
C THR A 141 -4.67 15.51 -4.97
N VAL A 142 -3.66 14.81 -4.46
CA VAL A 142 -2.60 14.21 -5.28
C VAL A 142 -2.75 12.70 -5.20
N ASN A 143 -2.95 12.07 -6.34
CA ASN A 143 -3.02 10.63 -6.48
C ASN A 143 -1.72 10.10 -7.06
N VAL A 144 -1.20 9.02 -6.47
CA VAL A 144 -0.04 8.29 -6.96
C VAL A 144 -0.44 6.86 -7.24
N ALA A 145 -0.37 6.47 -8.51
CA ALA A 145 -0.59 5.10 -8.96
C ALA A 145 0.75 4.49 -9.39
N SER A 146 0.99 3.24 -9.02
CA SER A 146 2.27 2.56 -9.23
C SER A 146 2.06 1.11 -9.62
N TRP A 147 2.88 0.64 -10.57
CA TRP A 147 2.88 -0.74 -11.07
C TRP A 147 4.23 -1.38 -10.78
N PHE A 148 4.21 -2.48 -10.05
CA PHE A 148 5.37 -3.27 -9.69
C PHE A 148 5.36 -4.61 -10.39
N GLU A 149 6.47 -5.00 -10.96
CA GLU A 149 6.72 -6.36 -11.39
C GLU A 149 7.66 -7.02 -10.37
N VAL A 150 7.22 -8.11 -9.78
CA VAL A 150 8.03 -8.87 -8.82
C VAL A 150 8.35 -10.23 -9.44
N ASN A 151 9.63 -10.44 -9.74
CA ASN A 151 10.09 -11.62 -10.47
C ASN A 151 10.91 -12.53 -9.53
N ASP A 152 10.47 -13.76 -9.36
CA ASP A 152 11.13 -14.82 -8.59
C ASP A 152 11.78 -15.91 -9.49
N GLY A 153 11.80 -15.68 -10.79
CA GLY A 153 12.30 -16.64 -11.80
C GLY A 153 11.25 -17.56 -12.40
N GLU A 154 10.15 -17.82 -11.70
CA GLU A 154 9.03 -18.65 -12.18
C GLU A 154 7.83 -17.82 -12.60
N TRP A 155 7.58 -16.72 -11.90
CA TRP A 155 6.40 -15.89 -12.02
C TRP A 155 6.75 -14.40 -12.05
N LYS A 156 6.02 -13.60 -12.81
CA LYS A 156 6.19 -12.14 -12.93
C LYS A 156 4.86 -11.42 -12.75
N PRO A 157 4.25 -11.44 -11.58
CA PRO A 157 3.01 -10.71 -11.36
C PRO A 157 3.25 -9.21 -11.40
N VAL A 158 2.23 -8.48 -11.83
CA VAL A 158 2.17 -7.04 -11.71
C VAL A 158 1.28 -6.68 -10.53
N LEU A 159 1.83 -5.99 -9.56
CA LEU A 159 1.10 -5.47 -8.40
C LEU A 159 0.74 -4.02 -8.68
N PHE A 160 -0.52 -3.68 -8.55
CA PHE A 160 -1.01 -2.32 -8.68
C PHE A 160 -1.30 -1.72 -7.32
N CYS A 161 -0.84 -0.50 -7.09
CA CYS A 161 -1.09 0.27 -5.88
C CYS A 161 -1.52 1.68 -6.25
N GLU A 162 -2.58 2.17 -5.65
CA GLU A 162 -3.06 3.53 -5.82
C GLU A 162 -3.33 4.15 -4.46
N HIS A 163 -2.78 5.34 -4.23
CA HIS A 163 -2.88 6.05 -2.97
C HIS A 163 -3.11 7.54 -3.19
N ASN A 164 -3.90 8.13 -2.31
CA ASN A 164 -4.24 9.55 -2.37
C ASN A 164 -3.66 10.29 -1.16
N LEU A 165 -3.15 11.49 -1.43
CA LEU A 165 -2.85 12.51 -0.45
C LEU A 165 -3.80 13.69 -0.70
N MET A 166 -4.46 14.21 0.33
CA MET A 166 -5.46 15.26 0.21
C MET A 166 -5.23 16.35 1.25
N ASP A 167 -5.70 17.58 0.97
CA ASP A 167 -5.76 18.64 1.98
C ASP A 167 -6.35 18.11 3.28
N GLY A 168 -5.75 18.51 4.40
CA GLY A 168 -6.33 18.23 5.72
C GLY A 168 -7.63 19.01 5.88
N PHE A 169 -8.70 18.35 6.28
CA PHE A 169 -9.99 18.96 6.55
C PHE A 169 -10.45 18.66 7.97
N ASP A 170 -10.83 19.70 8.68
CA ASP A 170 -11.43 19.58 10.00
C ASP A 170 -12.64 20.49 10.08
N SER A 171 -13.73 19.99 10.65
CA SER A 171 -14.95 20.72 10.85
C SER A 171 -15.50 20.58 12.25
N LYS A 172 -16.16 21.61 12.74
CA LYS A 172 -16.83 21.65 14.02
C LYS A 172 -18.20 22.28 13.89
N THR A 173 -19.19 21.59 14.43
CA THR A 173 -20.57 22.08 14.49
C THR A 173 -20.99 22.27 15.93
N ASP A 174 -21.42 23.48 16.25
CA ASP A 174 -22.04 23.84 17.53
C ASP A 174 -23.53 24.13 17.29
N TYR A 175 -24.42 23.42 17.97
CA TYR A 175 -25.85 23.67 17.91
C TYR A 175 -26.33 24.47 19.12
N SER A 176 -26.92 25.64 18.89
CA SER A 176 -27.57 26.43 19.92
C SER A 176 -29.08 26.13 19.94
N PHE A 177 -29.50 25.34 20.92
CA PHE A 177 -30.91 24.98 21.11
C PHE A 177 -31.82 26.21 21.31
N TRP A 178 -31.28 27.23 22.02
CA TRP A 178 -32.04 28.43 22.36
C TRP A 178 -32.25 29.39 21.15
N GLU A 179 -31.31 29.39 20.22
CA GLU A 179 -31.34 30.25 19.07
C GLU A 179 -31.82 29.51 17.80
N ASN A 180 -32.03 28.20 17.90
CA ASN A 180 -32.29 27.31 16.77
C ASN A 180 -31.32 27.55 15.62
N LYS A 181 -30.01 27.63 15.97
CA LYS A 181 -28.95 28.00 15.04
C LYS A 181 -27.85 26.97 15.08
N ILE A 182 -27.39 26.58 13.89
CA ILE A 182 -26.18 25.79 13.68
C ILE A 182 -25.03 26.76 13.39
N ASP A 183 -23.99 26.72 14.20
CA ASP A 183 -22.72 27.41 13.93
C ASP A 183 -21.73 26.38 13.39
N TYR A 184 -21.47 26.45 12.08
CA TYR A 184 -20.54 25.56 11.37
C TYR A 184 -19.24 26.30 11.11
N LYS A 185 -18.12 25.69 11.57
CA LYS A 185 -16.76 26.17 11.35
C LYS A 185 -15.93 25.07 10.72
N TYR A 186 -15.07 25.43 9.80
CA TYR A 186 -14.14 24.49 9.20
C TYR A 186 -12.76 25.13 9.05
N SER A 187 -11.75 24.27 8.91
CA SER A 187 -10.41 24.66 8.52
C SER A 187 -9.87 23.67 7.49
N ILE A 188 -9.08 24.21 6.55
CA ILE A 188 -8.38 23.43 5.55
C ILE A 188 -6.89 23.63 5.75
N ASP A 189 -6.17 22.55 5.98
CA ASP A 189 -4.71 22.50 5.97
C ASP A 189 -4.27 22.13 4.55
N THR A 190 -3.85 23.15 3.81
CA THR A 190 -3.60 23.04 2.38
C THR A 190 -2.29 22.29 2.11
N LEU A 191 -2.36 21.30 1.23
CA LEU A 191 -1.19 20.58 0.74
C LEU A 191 -0.19 21.52 0.08
N GLU A 192 1.07 21.33 0.43
CA GLU A 192 2.21 21.95 -0.23
C GLU A 192 3.04 20.92 -1.01
N LEU A 193 3.83 21.38 -1.95
CA LEU A 193 4.72 20.51 -2.73
C LEU A 193 5.67 19.65 -1.86
N LYS A 194 6.12 20.19 -0.69
CA LYS A 194 6.91 19.43 0.27
C LYS A 194 6.20 18.17 0.81
N ASP A 195 4.86 18.24 0.94
CA ASP A 195 4.08 17.13 1.47
C ASP A 195 4.00 16.00 0.45
N VAL A 196 4.03 16.33 -0.85
CA VAL A 196 4.11 15.34 -1.94
C VAL A 196 5.43 14.57 -1.88
N TYR A 197 6.57 15.25 -1.62
CA TYR A 197 7.85 14.56 -1.44
C TYR A 197 7.92 13.75 -0.14
N ASN A 198 7.33 14.23 0.95
CA ASN A 198 7.20 13.45 2.18
C ASN A 198 6.33 12.20 1.96
N TYR A 199 5.33 12.34 1.10
CA TYR A 199 4.47 11.21 0.73
C TYR A 199 5.22 10.18 -0.12
N ALA A 200 6.16 10.59 -0.97
CA ALA A 200 7.06 9.66 -1.68
C ALA A 200 7.87 8.79 -0.70
N VAL A 201 8.36 9.37 0.42
CA VAL A 201 9.03 8.59 1.48
C VAL A 201 8.09 7.55 2.10
N TYR A 202 6.85 7.94 2.36
CA TYR A 202 5.83 7.03 2.91
C TYR A 202 5.54 5.89 1.93
N LEU A 203 5.31 6.23 0.64
CA LEU A 203 5.03 5.24 -0.41
C LEU A 203 6.19 4.27 -0.59
N GLY A 204 7.44 4.76 -0.61
CA GLY A 204 8.62 3.90 -0.71
C GLY A 204 8.65 2.84 0.40
N LYS A 205 8.39 3.24 1.66
CA LYS A 205 8.31 2.29 2.79
C LYS A 205 7.15 1.31 2.66
N LEU A 206 5.99 1.80 2.24
CA LEU A 206 4.79 0.98 2.05
C LEU A 206 5.02 -0.10 0.98
N TYR A 207 5.61 0.30 -0.14
CA TYR A 207 5.90 -0.60 -1.25
C TYR A 207 6.97 -1.63 -0.92
N ALA A 208 7.97 -1.27 -0.12
CA ALA A 208 8.92 -2.23 0.43
C ALA A 208 8.22 -3.29 1.28
N GLY A 209 7.24 -2.88 2.09
CA GLY A 209 6.39 -3.79 2.85
C GLY A 209 5.59 -4.74 1.96
N TYR A 210 4.98 -4.23 0.89
CA TYR A 210 4.24 -5.06 -0.07
C TYR A 210 5.16 -6.06 -0.79
N THR A 211 6.32 -5.61 -1.24
CA THR A 211 7.32 -6.49 -1.86
C THR A 211 7.73 -7.62 -0.94
N TYR A 212 8.09 -7.29 0.31
CA TYR A 212 8.47 -8.29 1.29
C TYR A 212 7.35 -9.28 1.59
N ASP A 213 6.14 -8.78 1.81
CA ASP A 213 4.97 -9.60 2.07
C ASP A 213 4.65 -10.51 0.87
N TYR A 214 4.80 -10.02 -0.36
CA TYR A 214 4.66 -10.82 -1.57
C TYR A 214 5.68 -11.97 -1.60
N MET A 215 6.98 -11.68 -1.40
CA MET A 215 8.05 -12.68 -1.36
C MET A 215 7.79 -13.76 -0.31
N MET A 216 7.40 -13.35 0.89
CA MET A 216 7.08 -14.26 1.99
C MET A 216 5.86 -15.15 1.65
N ASN A 217 4.80 -14.57 1.12
CA ASN A 217 3.59 -15.31 0.77
C ASN A 217 3.82 -16.25 -0.42
N SER A 218 4.63 -15.85 -1.39
CA SER A 218 5.07 -16.70 -2.51
C SER A 218 5.80 -17.95 -2.00
N TYR A 219 6.77 -17.77 -1.10
CA TYR A 219 7.46 -18.88 -0.44
C TYR A 219 6.49 -19.80 0.32
N VAL A 220 5.60 -19.23 1.13
CA VAL A 220 4.61 -20.01 1.90
C VAL A 220 3.70 -20.80 0.96
N GLY A 221 3.23 -20.16 -0.13
CA GLY A 221 2.37 -20.80 -1.14
C GLY A 221 3.07 -21.96 -1.85
N ALA A 222 4.35 -21.78 -2.24
CA ALA A 222 5.14 -22.82 -2.89
C ALA A 222 5.36 -24.02 -1.97
N GLU A 223 5.70 -23.80 -0.68
CA GLU A 223 5.89 -24.86 0.30
C GLU A 223 4.59 -25.62 0.63
N LEU A 224 3.46 -24.92 0.66
CA LEU A 224 2.16 -25.56 0.88
C LEU A 224 1.70 -26.35 -0.34
N LYS A 225 1.95 -25.84 -1.55
CA LYS A 225 1.64 -26.55 -2.82
C LYS A 225 2.37 -27.89 -2.90
N LYS A 226 3.61 -28.00 -2.42
CA LYS A 226 4.35 -29.28 -2.31
C LYS A 226 3.64 -30.30 -1.42
N ARG A 227 2.76 -29.84 -0.52
CA ARG A 227 1.97 -30.66 0.40
C ARG A 227 0.51 -30.86 -0.06
N ASN A 228 0.19 -30.50 -1.32
CA ASN A 228 -1.16 -30.49 -1.87
C ASN A 228 -2.16 -29.61 -1.09
N TYR A 229 -1.66 -28.50 -0.53
CA TYR A 229 -2.47 -27.55 0.19
C TYR A 229 -2.59 -26.23 -0.60
N ASN A 230 -3.82 -25.72 -0.73
CA ASN A 230 -4.07 -24.46 -1.42
C ASN A 230 -3.99 -23.29 -0.43
N TYR A 231 -3.07 -22.35 -0.67
CA TYR A 231 -2.87 -21.18 0.16
C TYR A 231 -3.73 -20.02 -0.35
N GLN A 232 -4.57 -19.46 0.51
CA GLN A 232 -5.49 -18.37 0.16
C GLN A 232 -5.39 -17.15 1.09
N LEU A 233 -4.61 -17.26 2.16
CA LEU A 233 -4.48 -16.21 3.16
C LEU A 233 -3.20 -15.40 2.91
N LEU A 234 -3.30 -14.08 3.03
CA LEU A 234 -2.13 -13.21 2.99
C LEU A 234 -1.63 -12.96 4.41
N LEU A 235 -0.32 -13.14 4.59
CA LEU A 235 0.40 -12.80 5.81
C LEU A 235 1.17 -11.49 5.61
N ARG A 236 1.26 -10.69 6.66
CA ARG A 236 2.11 -9.50 6.74
C ARG A 236 3.12 -9.62 7.86
N TYR A 237 4.29 -9.05 7.64
CA TYR A 237 5.36 -8.97 8.62
C TYR A 237 5.71 -7.53 8.94
N ASP A 238 5.66 -7.19 10.24
CA ASP A 238 6.13 -5.91 10.76
C ASP A 238 7.58 -6.10 11.28
N PRO A 239 8.60 -5.55 10.60
CA PRO A 239 10.01 -5.74 10.98
C PRO A 239 10.34 -5.03 12.29
N TYR A 240 9.67 -3.94 12.62
CA TYR A 240 9.92 -3.16 13.84
C TYR A 240 9.37 -3.85 15.08
N LYS A 241 8.20 -4.50 14.95
CA LYS A 241 7.56 -5.27 16.03
C LYS A 241 7.94 -6.76 15.98
N GLN A 242 8.62 -7.20 14.94
CA GLN A 242 8.93 -8.61 14.68
C GLN A 242 7.69 -9.52 14.76
N LYS A 243 6.58 -9.02 14.20
CA LYS A 243 5.28 -9.66 14.33
C LYS A 243 4.68 -10.03 12.98
N LEU A 244 4.27 -11.29 12.87
CA LEU A 244 3.44 -11.78 11.77
C LEU A 244 1.95 -11.62 12.13
N ARG A 245 1.15 -11.17 11.16
CA ARG A 245 -0.31 -11.11 11.23
C ARG A 245 -0.94 -11.48 9.90
N TYR A 246 -2.20 -11.82 9.90
CA TYR A 246 -2.95 -11.88 8.64
C TYR A 246 -3.25 -10.47 8.14
N ALA A 247 -3.22 -10.30 6.81
CA ALA A 247 -3.57 -9.03 6.18
C ALA A 247 -5.09 -8.79 6.32
N GLU A 248 -5.44 -7.58 6.67
CA GLU A 248 -6.80 -7.06 6.61
C GLU A 248 -7.15 -6.66 5.17
N ALA A 249 -8.42 -6.42 4.86
CA ALA A 249 -8.84 -6.11 3.49
C ALA A 249 -8.16 -4.82 2.95
N GLU A 250 -7.96 -3.85 3.85
CA GLU A 250 -7.34 -2.55 3.54
C GLU A 250 -5.81 -2.62 3.33
N ASP A 251 -5.20 -3.72 3.77
CA ASP A 251 -3.75 -3.93 3.67
C ASP A 251 -3.34 -4.64 2.36
N ARG A 252 -4.27 -4.94 1.49
CA ARG A 252 -4.00 -5.78 0.33
C ARG A 252 -3.58 -4.94 -0.87
N PHE A 253 -2.57 -5.42 -1.59
CA PHE A 253 -2.28 -4.98 -2.96
C PHE A 253 -3.18 -5.76 -3.94
N ILE A 254 -3.34 -5.21 -5.14
CA ILE A 254 -4.07 -5.87 -6.24
C ILE A 254 -3.03 -6.49 -7.16
N GLU A 255 -3.15 -7.79 -7.41
CA GLU A 255 -2.41 -8.49 -8.46
C GLU A 255 -3.18 -8.35 -9.78
N ILE A 256 -2.49 -7.90 -10.83
CA ILE A 256 -3.06 -7.75 -12.17
C ILE A 256 -2.57 -8.93 -13.00
N GLU A 257 -3.51 -9.71 -13.52
CA GLU A 257 -3.24 -10.83 -14.43
C GLU A 257 -2.84 -10.36 -15.85
#